data_405b0590d29761a43490cdaf294758fe
#
_entry.id   405b0590d29761a43490cdaf294758fe
#
_cell.length_a   1.000
_cell.length_b   1.000
_cell.length_c   1.000
_cell.angle_alpha   90.00
_cell.angle_beta   90.00
_cell.angle_gamma   90.00
#
_symmetry.space_group_name_H-M   'P 1'
#
loop_
_entity.id
_entity.type
_entity.pdbx_description
1 polymer ?
#
loop_
_entity_poly.entity_id
_entity_poly.type
_entity_poly.pdbx_seq_one_letter_code
_entity_poly.pdbx_strand_id
1 'polypeptide(L)'
;MSATSNFSLNNYRLGISNLDFDLPFNHINIKTGARYTFLNNNSDVRFFDIADGVSVLNPALTNMFNYKEDIWSLYASSEIKLGSKWTVQGGLRYESTYYNGKSQTNNETTTRRYNNFFPSFYITYGHSKKSTYSFKYSKRINRPKLEQLNPFQWFINPFQYVEGNPLLKPSFSDNFEFTYSDNSNLSLTVYHSITKDQISYIAQFLDNGKIQRYSYYNLLNVYQYGVYANYSFTKLKKF
;
A
#
# COMPACT_ATOMS: atom_id res chain seq x y z
N MET A 1 -26.50 16.28 32.45
CA MET A 1 -25.97 15.32 31.48
C MET A 1 -25.05 16.09 30.53
N SER A 2 -23.79 15.69 30.44
CA SER A 2 -22.90 16.27 29.41
C SER A 2 -23.15 15.48 28.11
N ALA A 3 -23.46 16.19 27.04
CA ALA A 3 -23.56 15.63 25.70
C ALA A 3 -22.42 16.17 24.83
N THR A 4 -22.03 15.44 23.82
CA THR A 4 -21.04 15.88 22.83
C THR A 4 -21.63 15.76 21.43
N SER A 5 -21.22 16.67 20.54
CA SER A 5 -21.49 16.55 19.11
C SER A 5 -20.18 16.67 18.32
N ASN A 6 -20.15 16.10 17.13
CA ASN A 6 -19.02 16.23 16.23
C ASN A 6 -19.45 16.61 14.82
N PHE A 7 -18.56 17.31 14.15
CA PHE A 7 -18.63 17.61 12.73
C PHE A 7 -17.36 17.10 12.07
N SER A 8 -17.48 16.39 10.95
CA SER A 8 -16.33 15.88 10.21
C SER A 8 -16.51 16.17 8.73
N LEU A 9 -15.55 16.85 8.14
CA LEU A 9 -15.48 17.13 6.72
C LEU A 9 -14.15 16.66 6.15
N ASN A 10 -14.20 15.77 5.13
CA ASN A 10 -13.05 15.29 4.42
C ASN A 10 -13.18 15.61 2.93
N ASN A 11 -12.25 16.41 2.42
CA ASN A 11 -12.15 16.72 1.00
C ASN A 11 -10.96 16.02 0.38
N TYR A 12 -11.24 15.08 -0.54
CA TYR A 12 -10.23 14.37 -1.32
C TYR A 12 -10.19 14.86 -2.76
N ARG A 13 -9.00 15.12 -3.26
CA ARG A 13 -8.74 15.33 -4.68
C ARG A 13 -7.62 14.39 -5.10
N LEU A 14 -7.96 13.41 -5.93
CA LEU A 14 -7.01 12.46 -6.50
C LEU A 14 -7.00 12.66 -8.02
N GLY A 15 -5.80 12.81 -8.58
CA GLY A 15 -5.62 12.84 -10.02
C GLY A 15 -4.53 11.86 -10.46
N ILE A 16 -4.74 11.22 -11.60
CA ILE A 16 -3.81 10.28 -12.19
C ILE A 16 -3.70 10.59 -13.68
N SER A 17 -2.48 10.78 -14.15
CA SER A 17 -2.15 10.93 -15.57
C SER A 17 -1.15 9.86 -15.97
N ASN A 18 -1.41 9.14 -17.07
CA ASN A 18 -0.53 8.12 -17.62
C ASN A 18 -0.19 8.46 -19.07
N LEU A 19 1.04 8.16 -19.45
CA LEU A 19 1.51 8.15 -20.83
C LEU A 19 2.21 6.81 -21.06
N ASP A 20 1.64 5.98 -21.92
CA ASP A 20 2.10 4.62 -22.19
C ASP A 20 2.46 4.45 -23.66
N PHE A 21 3.59 3.79 -23.90
CA PHE A 21 4.05 3.40 -25.23
C PHE A 21 4.22 1.87 -25.27
N ASP A 22 3.65 1.24 -26.27
CA ASP A 22 3.86 -0.16 -26.62
C ASP A 22 4.59 -0.24 -27.95
N LEU A 23 5.80 -0.78 -27.93
CA LEU A 23 6.73 -0.82 -29.06
C LEU A 23 7.00 -2.28 -29.44
N PRO A 24 6.16 -2.88 -30.29
CA PRO A 24 6.33 -4.26 -30.68
C PRO A 24 7.40 -4.39 -31.77
N PHE A 25 8.41 -5.22 -31.53
CA PHE A 25 9.39 -5.66 -32.50
C PHE A 25 9.24 -7.18 -32.71
N ASN A 26 9.86 -7.72 -33.77
CA ASN A 26 9.66 -9.13 -34.15
C ASN A 26 9.83 -10.18 -33.02
N HIS A 27 10.80 -9.98 -32.13
CA HIS A 27 11.10 -10.91 -31.04
C HIS A 27 11.08 -10.27 -29.65
N ILE A 28 10.91 -8.96 -29.58
CA ILE A 28 10.98 -8.17 -28.35
C ILE A 28 9.79 -7.24 -28.33
N ASN A 29 9.04 -7.25 -27.25
CA ASN A 29 8.04 -6.22 -26.98
C ASN A 29 8.53 -5.31 -25.85
N ILE A 30 8.65 -4.02 -26.12
CA ILE A 30 9.08 -3.02 -25.14
C ILE A 30 7.86 -2.19 -24.78
N LYS A 31 7.58 -2.09 -23.46
CA LYS A 31 6.58 -1.19 -22.89
C LYS A 31 7.29 -0.17 -22.02
N THR A 32 7.00 1.10 -22.24
CA THR A 32 7.57 2.18 -21.43
C THR A 32 6.53 3.25 -21.19
N GLY A 33 6.70 4.02 -20.13
CA GLY A 33 5.75 5.09 -19.86
C GLY A 33 6.12 5.93 -18.65
N ALA A 34 5.30 6.94 -18.44
CA ALA A 34 5.35 7.83 -17.30
C ALA A 34 3.98 7.91 -16.64
N ARG A 35 3.98 8.05 -15.32
CA ARG A 35 2.76 8.25 -14.54
C ARG A 35 2.98 9.35 -13.52
N TYR A 36 2.02 10.24 -13.42
CA TYR A 36 1.92 11.21 -12.35
C TYR A 36 0.65 10.96 -11.54
N THR A 37 0.79 10.93 -10.23
CA THR A 37 -0.34 10.80 -9.29
C THR A 37 -0.22 11.91 -8.26
N PHE A 38 -1.31 12.63 -8.02
CA PHE A 38 -1.39 13.54 -6.89
C PHE A 38 -2.58 13.20 -6.01
N LEU A 39 -2.40 13.41 -4.72
CA LEU A 39 -3.43 13.31 -3.71
C LEU A 39 -3.38 14.57 -2.84
N ASN A 40 -4.51 15.26 -2.73
CA ASN A 40 -4.72 16.32 -1.76
C ASN A 40 -5.89 15.93 -0.86
N ASN A 41 -5.70 16.01 0.43
CA ASN A 41 -6.75 15.81 1.42
C ASN A 41 -6.75 16.95 2.43
N ASN A 42 -7.94 17.47 2.71
CA ASN A 42 -8.18 18.39 3.80
C ASN A 42 -9.22 17.75 4.72
N SER A 43 -8.79 17.40 5.93
CA SER A 43 -9.64 16.83 6.99
C SER A 43 -9.87 17.89 8.06
N ASP A 44 -11.13 18.19 8.34
CA ASP A 44 -11.56 19.09 9.40
C ASP A 44 -12.53 18.32 10.31
N VAL A 45 -12.08 18.04 11.52
CA VAL A 45 -12.86 17.32 12.54
C VAL A 45 -13.02 18.25 13.73
N ARG A 46 -14.25 18.61 14.06
CA ARG A 46 -14.59 19.52 15.16
C ARG A 46 -15.47 18.81 16.17
N PHE A 47 -15.10 18.88 17.42
CA PHE A 47 -15.88 18.40 18.55
C PHE A 47 -16.40 19.56 19.38
N PHE A 48 -17.62 19.40 19.85
CA PHE A 48 -18.30 20.39 20.69
C PHE A 48 -18.81 19.71 21.96
N ASP A 49 -18.54 20.32 23.09
CA ASP A 49 -19.17 19.98 24.38
C ASP A 49 -20.50 20.75 24.46
N ILE A 50 -21.55 20.04 24.88
CA ILE A 50 -22.89 20.63 25.04
C ILE A 50 -23.20 20.67 26.52
N ALA A 51 -23.29 21.90 27.07
CA ALA A 51 -23.72 22.18 28.43
C ALA A 51 -24.88 23.18 28.39
N ASP A 52 -25.98 22.84 29.05
CA ASP A 52 -27.19 23.67 29.13
C ASP A 52 -27.73 24.15 27.80
N GLY A 53 -27.65 23.29 26.77
CA GLY A 53 -28.10 23.59 25.41
C GLY A 53 -27.13 24.47 24.59
N VAL A 54 -26.00 24.88 25.16
CA VAL A 54 -24.97 25.64 24.45
C VAL A 54 -23.87 24.70 23.95
N SER A 55 -23.53 24.84 22.68
CA SER A 55 -22.48 24.06 22.02
C SER A 55 -21.17 24.87 22.03
N VAL A 56 -20.16 24.37 22.70
CA VAL A 56 -18.83 25.01 22.80
C VAL A 56 -17.78 24.11 22.15
N LEU A 57 -16.98 24.69 21.24
CA LEU A 57 -15.89 23.95 20.57
C LEU A 57 -14.90 23.41 21.60
N ASN A 58 -14.62 22.11 21.53
CA ASN A 58 -13.56 21.48 22.33
C ASN A 58 -12.26 21.41 21.51
N PRO A 59 -11.29 22.32 21.74
CA PRO A 59 -10.07 22.35 20.94
C PRO A 59 -9.17 21.13 21.15
N ALA A 60 -9.26 20.44 22.29
CA ALA A 60 -8.47 19.24 22.58
C ALA A 60 -8.89 18.03 21.73
N LEU A 61 -10.15 18.02 21.28
CA LEU A 61 -10.72 16.95 20.43
C LEU A 61 -10.92 17.40 18.97
N THR A 62 -10.53 18.65 18.64
CA THR A 62 -10.66 19.20 17.28
C THR A 62 -9.35 19.04 16.51
N ASN A 63 -9.44 18.61 15.25
CA ASN A 63 -8.26 18.43 14.40
C ASN A 63 -8.51 18.93 12.97
N MET A 64 -7.55 19.71 12.48
CA MET A 64 -7.44 20.08 11.08
C MET A 64 -6.13 19.51 10.52
N PHE A 65 -6.23 18.60 9.55
CA PHE A 65 -5.08 17.97 8.93
C PHE A 65 -5.11 18.13 7.42
N ASN A 66 -4.06 18.70 6.86
CA ASN A 66 -3.86 18.87 5.44
C ASN A 66 -2.78 17.89 4.96
N TYR A 67 -3.06 17.13 3.94
CA TYR A 67 -2.13 16.18 3.34
C TYR A 67 -2.03 16.39 1.84
N LYS A 68 -0.80 16.42 1.35
CA LYS A 68 -0.49 16.47 -0.08
C LYS A 68 0.54 15.41 -0.40
N GLU A 69 0.32 14.66 -1.47
CA GLU A 69 1.27 13.68 -1.99
C GLU A 69 1.35 13.79 -3.50
N ASP A 70 2.57 13.79 -4.01
CA ASP A 70 2.90 13.79 -5.44
C ASP A 70 3.82 12.60 -5.72
N ILE A 71 3.47 11.77 -6.71
CA ILE A 71 4.24 10.61 -7.12
C ILE A 71 4.50 10.68 -8.62
N TRP A 72 5.76 10.77 -8.99
CA TRP A 72 6.23 10.61 -10.36
C TRP A 72 6.79 9.21 -10.54
N SER A 73 6.38 8.54 -11.61
CA SER A 73 6.87 7.20 -11.95
C SER A 73 7.31 7.17 -13.41
N LEU A 74 8.48 6.59 -13.64
CA LEU A 74 8.97 6.23 -14.97
C LEU A 74 9.17 4.71 -14.99
N TYR A 75 8.77 4.05 -16.05
CA TYR A 75 8.90 2.60 -16.14
C TYR A 75 9.23 2.14 -17.56
N ALA A 76 9.98 1.06 -17.60
CA ALA A 76 10.24 0.31 -18.82
C ALA A 76 10.22 -1.19 -18.52
N SER A 77 9.69 -1.96 -19.44
CA SER A 77 9.73 -3.42 -19.41
C SER A 77 9.93 -3.97 -20.81
N SER A 78 10.51 -5.16 -20.89
CA SER A 78 10.72 -5.88 -22.14
C SER A 78 10.32 -7.34 -21.97
N GLU A 79 9.62 -7.86 -22.96
CA GLU A 79 9.32 -9.28 -23.10
C GLU A 79 10.04 -9.84 -24.32
N ILE A 80 10.74 -10.96 -24.14
CA ILE A 80 11.53 -11.63 -25.16
C ILE A 80 11.08 -13.09 -25.22
N LYS A 81 10.79 -13.57 -26.44
CA LYS A 81 10.54 -15.00 -26.72
C LYS A 81 11.82 -15.65 -27.24
N LEU A 82 12.36 -16.60 -26.50
CA LEU A 82 13.56 -17.33 -26.83
C LEU A 82 13.18 -18.75 -27.34
N GLY A 83 13.11 -18.87 -28.64
CA GLY A 83 12.59 -20.07 -29.29
C GLY A 83 11.10 -20.30 -28.99
N SER A 84 10.68 -21.56 -28.99
CA SER A 84 9.27 -21.94 -28.75
C SER A 84 8.95 -22.26 -27.30
N LYS A 85 9.94 -22.29 -26.41
CA LYS A 85 9.77 -22.79 -25.04
C LYS A 85 9.95 -21.73 -23.95
N TRP A 86 10.67 -20.67 -24.21
CA TRP A 86 11.00 -19.68 -23.19
C TRP A 86 10.39 -18.32 -23.48
N THR A 87 9.79 -17.73 -22.46
CA THR A 87 9.41 -16.32 -22.45
C THR A 87 10.05 -15.67 -21.23
N VAL A 88 10.78 -14.57 -21.45
CA VAL A 88 11.45 -13.82 -20.38
C VAL A 88 10.96 -12.39 -20.41
N GLN A 89 10.54 -11.88 -19.28
CA GLN A 89 10.14 -10.49 -19.11
C GLN A 89 10.94 -9.86 -17.97
N GLY A 90 11.53 -8.71 -18.23
CA GLY A 90 12.18 -7.87 -17.24
C GLY A 90 11.58 -6.48 -17.25
N GLY A 91 11.47 -5.87 -16.07
CA GLY A 91 10.95 -4.50 -15.95
C GLY A 91 11.61 -3.76 -14.80
N LEU A 92 11.69 -2.45 -14.95
CA LEU A 92 12.16 -1.53 -13.92
C LEU A 92 11.22 -0.32 -13.87
N ARG A 93 10.74 0.02 -12.68
CA ARG A 93 10.01 1.23 -12.39
C ARG A 93 10.78 2.06 -11.37
N TYR A 94 10.98 3.32 -11.67
CA TYR A 94 11.48 4.35 -10.77
C TYR A 94 10.33 5.20 -10.29
N GLU A 95 10.28 5.49 -8.99
CA GLU A 95 9.30 6.40 -8.40
C GLU A 95 10.00 7.46 -7.55
N SER A 96 9.59 8.71 -7.73
CA SER A 96 9.90 9.84 -6.87
C SER A 96 8.63 10.27 -6.16
N THR A 97 8.63 10.18 -4.85
CA THR A 97 7.50 10.55 -4.00
C THR A 97 7.85 11.76 -3.15
N TYR A 98 6.95 12.72 -3.13
CA TYR A 98 6.95 13.84 -2.21
C TYR A 98 5.64 13.84 -1.44
N TYR A 99 5.67 13.96 -0.12
CA TYR A 99 4.48 14.26 0.64
C TYR A 99 4.71 15.33 1.71
N ASN A 100 3.66 16.05 2.04
CA ASN A 100 3.60 17.04 3.09
C ASN A 100 2.29 16.85 3.88
N GLY A 101 2.43 16.55 5.17
CA GLY A 101 1.34 16.46 6.13
C GLY A 101 1.46 17.61 7.13
N LYS A 102 0.40 18.40 7.28
CA LYS A 102 0.35 19.53 8.23
C LYS A 102 -0.85 19.37 9.16
N SER A 103 -0.57 19.14 10.44
CA SER A 103 -1.56 19.27 11.52
C SER A 103 -1.62 20.73 11.96
N GLN A 104 -2.77 21.39 11.77
CA GLN A 104 -2.95 22.75 12.22
C GLN A 104 -3.19 22.81 13.75
N THR A 105 -3.78 21.77 14.31
CA THR A 105 -4.06 21.67 15.74
C THR A 105 -2.78 21.59 16.57
N ASN A 106 -1.83 20.74 16.16
CA ASN A 106 -0.55 20.56 16.86
C ASN A 106 0.54 21.49 16.32
N ASN A 107 0.24 22.28 15.27
CA ASN A 107 1.21 23.11 14.53
C ASN A 107 2.43 22.31 14.04
N GLU A 108 2.23 21.02 13.71
CA GLU A 108 3.26 20.12 13.24
C GLU A 108 3.20 19.98 11.72
N THR A 109 4.37 19.99 11.09
CA THR A 109 4.50 19.75 9.66
C THR A 109 5.52 18.65 9.42
N THR A 110 5.11 17.60 8.71
CA THR A 110 5.98 16.52 8.29
C THR A 110 6.12 16.53 6.78
N THR A 111 7.34 16.68 6.29
CA THR A 111 7.66 16.63 4.87
C THR A 111 8.63 15.49 4.60
N ARG A 112 8.35 14.70 3.58
CA ARG A 112 9.22 13.61 3.15
C ARG A 112 9.39 13.61 1.64
N ARG A 113 10.60 13.24 1.22
CA ARG A 113 10.92 12.97 -0.19
C ARG A 113 11.77 11.73 -0.26
N TYR A 114 11.40 10.80 -1.12
CA TYR A 114 12.14 9.57 -1.33
C TYR A 114 12.02 9.06 -2.76
N ASN A 115 13.05 8.36 -3.20
CA ASN A 115 13.17 7.81 -4.54
C ASN A 115 13.45 6.31 -4.44
N ASN A 116 12.77 5.50 -5.25
CA ASN A 116 12.89 4.05 -5.17
C ASN A 116 12.82 3.41 -6.55
N PHE A 117 13.52 2.28 -6.67
CA PHE A 117 13.48 1.40 -7.83
C PHE A 117 12.70 0.13 -7.51
N PHE A 118 11.87 -0.28 -8.45
CA PHE A 118 11.02 -1.46 -8.37
C PHE A 118 11.30 -2.39 -9.54
N PRO A 119 12.30 -3.26 -9.43
CA PRO A 119 12.56 -4.28 -10.42
C PRO A 119 11.47 -5.36 -10.40
N SER A 120 11.21 -5.93 -11.58
CA SER A 120 10.37 -7.09 -11.77
C SER A 120 10.99 -8.02 -12.79
N PHE A 121 10.81 -9.31 -12.59
CA PHE A 121 11.30 -10.33 -13.48
C PHE A 121 10.29 -11.47 -13.55
N TYR A 122 10.07 -12.00 -14.77
CA TYR A 122 9.21 -13.13 -15.01
C TYR A 122 9.82 -14.01 -16.09
N ILE A 123 9.91 -15.30 -15.82
CA ILE A 123 10.40 -16.29 -16.78
C ILE A 123 9.42 -17.46 -16.83
N THR A 124 9.08 -17.89 -18.03
CA THR A 124 8.23 -19.04 -18.29
C THR A 124 8.94 -20.05 -19.17
N TYR A 125 8.85 -21.31 -18.80
CA TYR A 125 9.35 -22.44 -19.57
C TYR A 125 8.22 -23.40 -19.91
N GLY A 126 7.88 -23.50 -21.18
CA GLY A 126 6.97 -24.53 -21.73
C GLY A 126 7.72 -25.84 -21.92
N HIS A 127 7.63 -26.76 -20.93
CA HIS A 127 8.26 -28.05 -21.01
C HIS A 127 7.61 -28.89 -22.10
N SER A 128 6.30 -28.89 -22.18
CA SER A 128 5.49 -29.58 -23.16
C SER A 128 4.23 -28.77 -23.51
N LYS A 129 3.40 -29.28 -24.47
CA LYS A 129 2.10 -28.66 -24.73
C LYS A 129 1.16 -28.67 -23.52
N LYS A 130 1.46 -29.50 -22.50
CA LYS A 130 0.61 -29.68 -21.31
C LYS A 130 1.20 -29.08 -20.04
N SER A 131 2.50 -28.81 -19.97
CA SER A 131 3.13 -28.37 -18.72
C SER A 131 3.99 -27.13 -18.91
N THR A 132 3.85 -26.20 -17.96
CA THR A 132 4.55 -24.92 -17.91
C THR A 132 5.11 -24.68 -16.51
N TYR A 133 6.34 -24.19 -16.44
CA TYR A 133 6.96 -23.70 -15.22
C TYR A 133 7.15 -22.19 -15.33
N SER A 134 6.88 -21.46 -14.28
CA SER A 134 7.16 -20.04 -14.26
C SER A 134 7.78 -19.61 -12.93
N PHE A 135 8.63 -18.61 -13.00
CA PHE A 135 9.19 -17.94 -11.85
C PHE A 135 8.96 -16.45 -12.00
N LYS A 136 8.53 -15.81 -10.90
CA LYS A 136 8.26 -14.38 -10.84
C LYS A 136 8.91 -13.76 -9.61
N TYR A 137 9.56 -12.63 -9.83
CA TYR A 137 10.06 -11.74 -8.79
C TYR A 137 9.46 -10.35 -8.98
N SER A 138 9.09 -9.70 -7.88
CA SER A 138 8.69 -8.30 -7.91
C SER A 138 8.98 -7.61 -6.58
N LYS A 139 9.53 -6.40 -6.65
CA LYS A 139 9.65 -5.50 -5.51
C LYS A 139 8.46 -4.54 -5.48
N ARG A 140 7.87 -4.33 -4.30
CA ARG A 140 6.70 -3.47 -4.10
C ARG A 140 6.91 -2.52 -2.93
N ILE A 141 6.16 -1.43 -2.92
CA ILE A 141 6.09 -0.46 -1.83
C ILE A 141 4.67 -0.44 -1.25
N ASN A 142 4.58 -0.37 0.07
CA ASN A 142 3.36 -0.08 0.80
C ASN A 142 3.56 1.23 1.57
N ARG A 143 2.87 2.29 1.15
CA ARG A 143 2.94 3.61 1.75
C ARG A 143 2.03 3.70 2.96
N PRO A 144 2.42 4.45 4.01
CA PRO A 144 1.51 4.77 5.08
C PRO A 144 0.26 5.46 4.53
N LYS A 145 -0.89 5.07 5.06
CA LYS A 145 -2.14 5.74 4.74
C LYS A 145 -2.24 7.07 5.50
N LEU A 146 -3.12 7.95 5.03
CA LEU A 146 -3.36 9.26 5.62
C LEU A 146 -3.69 9.18 7.13
N GLU A 147 -4.61 8.30 7.49
CA GLU A 147 -5.02 8.09 8.88
C GLU A 147 -3.88 7.58 9.77
N GLN A 148 -2.91 6.86 9.19
CA GLN A 148 -1.74 6.38 9.92
C GLN A 148 -0.69 7.48 10.15
N LEU A 149 -0.72 8.55 9.35
CA LEU A 149 0.20 9.68 9.45
C LEU A 149 -0.35 10.85 10.29
N ASN A 150 -1.67 10.93 10.47
CA ASN A 150 -2.30 12.02 11.20
C ASN A 150 -2.04 11.89 12.71
N PRO A 151 -1.29 12.80 13.35
CA PRO A 151 -0.92 12.69 14.77
C PRO A 151 -2.06 13.04 15.74
N PHE A 152 -3.27 13.18 15.22
CA PHE A 152 -4.43 13.48 16.05
C PHE A 152 -4.84 12.28 16.92
N GLN A 153 -5.19 12.57 18.17
CA GLN A 153 -5.66 11.57 19.13
C GLN A 153 -7.18 11.39 18.99
N TRP A 154 -7.56 10.22 18.51
CA TRP A 154 -8.96 9.81 18.42
C TRP A 154 -9.33 8.97 19.63
N PHE A 155 -10.06 9.55 20.57
CA PHE A 155 -10.47 8.88 21.79
C PHE A 155 -11.59 7.85 21.53
N ILE A 156 -11.36 6.62 21.94
CA ILE A 156 -12.35 5.54 22.00
C ILE A 156 -13.15 5.69 23.29
N ASN A 157 -12.45 5.98 24.39
CA ASN A 157 -12.98 6.29 25.71
C ASN A 157 -11.90 7.09 26.50
N PRO A 158 -12.18 7.57 27.73
CA PRO A 158 -11.22 8.38 28.50
C PRO A 158 -9.85 7.71 28.76
N PHE A 159 -9.75 6.39 28.61
CA PHE A 159 -8.53 5.63 28.89
C PHE A 159 -7.91 5.02 27.64
N GLN A 160 -8.52 5.21 26.46
CA GLN A 160 -8.09 4.58 25.21
C GLN A 160 -8.19 5.55 24.04
N TYR A 161 -7.12 5.68 23.28
CA TYR A 161 -7.12 6.46 22.04
C TYR A 161 -6.26 5.84 20.95
N VAL A 162 -6.58 6.20 19.71
CA VAL A 162 -5.79 5.91 18.51
C VAL A 162 -5.08 7.18 18.08
N GLU A 163 -3.81 7.07 17.69
CA GLU A 163 -3.00 8.18 17.22
C GLU A 163 -2.17 7.72 16.01
N GLY A 164 -2.16 8.49 14.94
CA GLY A 164 -1.27 8.24 13.82
C GLY A 164 0.16 8.65 14.16
N ASN A 165 1.10 8.18 13.35
CA ASN A 165 2.52 8.46 13.50
C ASN A 165 3.06 9.14 12.24
N PRO A 166 3.33 10.46 12.26
CA PRO A 166 3.86 11.18 11.10
C PRO A 166 5.28 10.77 10.73
N LEU A 167 5.97 10.01 11.58
CA LEU A 167 7.34 9.52 11.35
C LEU A 167 7.39 8.20 10.57
N LEU A 168 6.24 7.60 10.23
CA LEU A 168 6.18 6.37 9.47
C LEU A 168 6.93 6.49 8.14
N LYS A 169 7.60 5.39 7.80
CA LYS A 169 8.27 5.18 6.51
C LYS A 169 7.46 4.19 5.67
N PRO A 170 7.58 4.23 4.35
CA PRO A 170 7.05 3.15 3.52
C PRO A 170 7.70 1.82 3.88
N SER A 171 6.94 0.73 3.79
CA SER A 171 7.47 -0.63 3.82
C SER A 171 7.69 -1.16 2.41
N PHE A 172 8.66 -2.06 2.27
CA PHE A 172 9.03 -2.65 0.97
C PHE A 172 8.93 -4.16 1.06
N SER A 173 8.37 -4.78 0.02
CA SER A 173 8.32 -6.24 -0.06
C SER A 173 8.99 -6.75 -1.32
N ASP A 174 9.82 -7.77 -1.15
CA ASP A 174 10.39 -8.61 -2.20
C ASP A 174 9.56 -9.89 -2.28
N ASN A 175 8.94 -10.15 -3.44
CA ASN A 175 8.01 -11.26 -3.63
C ASN A 175 8.57 -12.21 -4.68
N PHE A 176 8.64 -13.50 -4.34
CA PHE A 176 9.09 -14.60 -5.17
C PHE A 176 7.96 -15.61 -5.32
N GLU A 177 7.65 -16.02 -6.54
CA GLU A 177 6.63 -17.00 -6.84
C GLU A 177 7.18 -18.02 -7.84
N PHE A 178 7.04 -19.31 -7.57
CA PHE A 178 7.32 -20.39 -8.50
C PHE A 178 6.04 -21.16 -8.75
N THR A 179 5.62 -21.27 -10.01
CA THR A 179 4.39 -21.94 -10.39
C THR A 179 4.68 -23.08 -11.38
N TYR A 180 4.17 -24.25 -11.07
CA TYR A 180 3.95 -25.33 -12.02
C TYR A 180 2.48 -25.31 -12.46
N SER A 181 2.23 -25.38 -13.76
CA SER A 181 0.89 -25.51 -14.32
C SER A 181 0.85 -26.67 -15.30
N ASP A 182 -0.05 -27.61 -15.05
CA ASP A 182 -0.53 -28.52 -16.07
C ASP A 182 -1.68 -27.81 -16.81
N ASN A 183 -1.45 -27.48 -18.07
CA ASN A 183 -2.40 -26.71 -18.89
C ASN A 183 -3.77 -27.37 -19.03
N SER A 184 -3.92 -28.62 -18.53
CA SER A 184 -5.22 -29.29 -18.50
C SER A 184 -6.05 -28.87 -17.28
N ASN A 185 -5.51 -28.91 -16.05
CA ASN A 185 -6.39 -28.78 -14.88
C ASN A 185 -5.70 -28.31 -13.58
N LEU A 186 -4.39 -28.51 -13.41
CA LEU A 186 -3.68 -28.29 -12.15
C LEU A 186 -2.75 -27.07 -12.22
N SER A 187 -2.80 -26.21 -11.21
CA SER A 187 -1.76 -25.20 -10.96
C SER A 187 -1.29 -25.30 -9.50
N LEU A 188 0.02 -25.38 -9.31
CA LEU A 188 0.67 -25.41 -8.00
C LEU A 188 1.64 -24.24 -7.91
N THR A 189 1.47 -23.39 -6.91
CA THR A 189 2.35 -22.23 -6.67
C THR A 189 2.94 -22.28 -5.28
N VAL A 190 4.26 -22.11 -5.21
CA VAL A 190 5.01 -21.85 -3.99
C VAL A 190 5.41 -20.38 -3.99
N TYR A 191 5.20 -19.67 -2.89
CA TYR A 191 5.58 -18.28 -2.78
C TYR A 191 6.38 -17.99 -1.51
N HIS A 192 7.23 -16.97 -1.62
CA HIS A 192 7.96 -16.39 -0.51
C HIS A 192 7.94 -14.86 -0.64
N SER A 193 7.60 -14.18 0.46
CA SER A 193 7.57 -12.71 0.53
C SER A 193 8.36 -12.25 1.74
N ILE A 194 9.21 -11.25 1.54
CA ILE A 194 10.02 -10.61 2.57
C ILE A 194 9.61 -9.14 2.63
N THR A 195 8.92 -8.73 3.71
CA THR A 195 8.55 -7.33 3.91
C THR A 195 9.44 -6.71 4.96
N LYS A 196 10.14 -5.63 4.61
CA LYS A 196 10.97 -4.82 5.51
C LYS A 196 10.19 -3.60 5.98
N ASP A 197 10.46 -3.18 7.22
CA ASP A 197 9.82 -2.01 7.85
C ASP A 197 8.29 -2.09 7.83
N GLN A 198 7.73 -3.27 8.10
CA GLN A 198 6.26 -3.49 8.13
C GLN A 198 5.59 -2.48 9.05
N ILE A 199 4.59 -1.78 8.50
CA ILE A 199 3.75 -0.88 9.30
C ILE A 199 2.82 -1.75 10.15
N SER A 200 3.00 -1.68 11.47
CA SER A 200 2.28 -2.48 12.45
C SER A 200 1.47 -1.60 13.38
N TYR A 201 0.26 -2.02 13.69
CA TYR A 201 -0.64 -1.38 14.66
C TYR A 201 -0.40 -1.97 16.03
N ILE A 202 -0.05 -1.13 17.02
CA ILE A 202 0.46 -1.57 18.32
C ILE A 202 -0.26 -0.81 19.44
N ALA A 203 -0.65 -1.57 20.46
CA ALA A 203 -1.12 -1.03 21.73
C ALA A 203 0.08 -0.78 22.66
N GLN A 204 0.12 0.37 23.27
CA GLN A 204 1.07 0.76 24.31
C GLN A 204 0.32 1.18 25.56
N PHE A 205 0.81 0.74 26.73
CA PHE A 205 0.25 1.15 28.01
C PHE A 205 1.09 2.29 28.57
N LEU A 206 0.44 3.41 28.84
CA LEU A 206 0.98 4.62 29.41
C LEU A 206 0.44 4.86 30.82
N ASP A 207 1.02 5.78 31.58
CA ASP A 207 0.61 6.15 32.94
C ASP A 207 0.39 4.92 33.84
N ASN A 208 1.45 4.09 33.98
CA ASN A 208 1.41 2.87 34.79
C ASN A 208 0.26 1.92 34.41
N GLY A 209 -0.10 1.83 33.14
CA GLY A 209 -1.12 0.93 32.62
C GLY A 209 -2.54 1.50 32.61
N LYS A 210 -2.75 2.75 33.01
CA LYS A 210 -4.07 3.37 33.05
C LYS A 210 -4.56 3.86 31.69
N ILE A 211 -3.64 4.22 30.78
CA ILE A 211 -3.99 4.72 29.46
C ILE A 211 -3.46 3.76 28.42
N GLN A 212 -4.31 3.40 27.47
CA GLN A 212 -3.96 2.55 26.34
C GLN A 212 -3.92 3.39 25.06
N ARG A 213 -2.73 3.57 24.48
CA ARG A 213 -2.51 4.23 23.20
C ARG A 213 -2.33 3.19 22.10
N TYR A 214 -3.09 3.33 21.03
CA TYR A 214 -2.89 2.57 19.80
C TYR A 214 -2.22 3.47 18.76
N SER A 215 -1.14 3.00 18.16
CA SER A 215 -0.43 3.75 17.12
C SER A 215 0.27 2.82 16.12
N TYR A 216 0.82 3.40 15.07
CA TYR A 216 1.46 2.68 13.97
C TYR A 216 2.98 2.87 14.02
N TYR A 217 3.73 1.78 13.77
CA TYR A 217 5.19 1.79 13.79
C TYR A 217 5.78 0.89 12.72
N ASN A 218 6.95 1.24 12.21
CA ASN A 218 7.77 0.37 11.36
C ASN A 218 8.67 -0.49 12.25
N LEU A 219 8.20 -1.63 12.73
CA LEU A 219 8.91 -2.40 13.76
C LEU A 219 9.48 -3.72 13.29
N LEU A 220 8.88 -4.34 12.27
CA LEU A 220 9.13 -5.75 11.99
C LEU A 220 9.55 -5.97 10.55
N ASN A 221 10.43 -6.95 10.36
CA ASN A 221 10.57 -7.64 9.09
C ASN A 221 9.67 -8.88 9.12
N VAL A 222 8.82 -9.02 8.11
CA VAL A 222 7.86 -10.12 8.01
C VAL A 222 8.27 -11.03 6.87
N TYR A 223 8.38 -12.33 7.18
CA TYR A 223 8.67 -13.38 6.22
C TYR A 223 7.41 -14.24 6.06
N GLN A 224 6.87 -14.27 4.85
CA GLN A 224 5.70 -15.07 4.53
C GLN A 224 6.08 -16.09 3.45
N TYR A 225 5.64 -17.31 3.62
CA TYR A 225 5.79 -18.37 2.62
C TYR A 225 4.57 -19.27 2.66
N GLY A 226 4.26 -19.84 1.54
CA GLY A 226 3.12 -20.76 1.44
C GLY A 226 3.05 -21.48 0.11
N VAL A 227 2.09 -22.37 0.06
CA VAL A 227 1.78 -23.16 -1.12
C VAL A 227 0.28 -23.10 -1.35
N TYR A 228 -0.13 -22.87 -2.58
CA TYR A 228 -1.53 -23.03 -2.96
C TYR A 228 -1.64 -23.86 -4.24
N ALA A 229 -2.67 -24.68 -4.29
CA ALA A 229 -3.00 -25.50 -5.41
C ALA A 229 -4.39 -25.17 -5.93
N ASN A 230 -4.53 -25.09 -7.23
CA ASN A 230 -5.82 -24.92 -7.91
C ASN A 230 -6.02 -26.07 -8.88
N TYR A 231 -7.18 -26.71 -8.79
CA TYR A 231 -7.56 -27.81 -9.69
C TYR A 231 -8.94 -27.56 -10.29
N SER A 232 -9.04 -27.55 -11.62
CA SER A 232 -10.28 -27.33 -12.34
C SER A 232 -10.86 -28.67 -12.81
N PHE A 233 -12.04 -29.04 -12.32
CA PHE A 233 -12.75 -30.25 -12.76
C PHE A 233 -13.48 -29.99 -14.08
N THR A 234 -12.89 -30.39 -15.21
CA THR A 234 -13.48 -30.18 -16.54
C THR A 234 -14.41 -31.31 -17.00
N LYS A 235 -14.53 -32.41 -16.23
CA LYS A 235 -15.32 -33.59 -16.57
C LYS A 235 -16.31 -33.99 -15.47
N LEU A 236 -17.21 -33.12 -15.08
CA LEU A 236 -18.49 -33.61 -14.57
C LEU A 236 -19.34 -33.94 -15.81
N LYS A 237 -19.31 -35.21 -16.27
CA LYS A 237 -20.34 -35.68 -17.17
C LYS A 237 -21.67 -35.49 -16.46
N LYS A 238 -22.60 -34.75 -17.09
CA LYS A 238 -24.00 -34.77 -16.67
C LYS A 238 -24.45 -36.22 -16.65
N PHE A 239 -24.80 -36.71 -15.49
CA PHE A 239 -25.58 -37.93 -15.34
C PHE A 239 -27.02 -37.60 -15.68
#